data_138116739beb9d037625345b4c520df1
#
_entry.id   138116739beb9d037625345b4c520df1
#
_cell.length_a   1.000
_cell.length_b   1.000
_cell.length_c   1.000
_cell.angle_alpha   90.00
_cell.angle_beta   90.00
_cell.angle_gamma   90.00
#
_symmetry.space_group_name_H-M   'P 1'
#
loop_
_entity.id
_entity.type
_entity.pdbx_description
1 polymer ?
#
loop_
_entity_poly.entity_id
_entity_poly.type
_entity_poly.pdbx_seq_one_letter_code
_entity_poly.pdbx_strand_id
1 'polypeptide(L)'
;MKFRDHYETLGVARGATEAEIKAAYRKLARKYHPDVNKEAGAEEQFKEVGEAYAVLKDTEKRAAYDRMGANWKNGQDFTPPPNWNEGFEYSDSNFGGGYEADQSEFFESLFGRGRHTQGGRSGNARQGMNFKGQDHHAKILIDLADAYNGAQRTIALHMPTQDANGHVSTQERKLDVSIPKGIKAGQNLRLAGQGGPGMGSGGAGDLYLEIDFHPNPIYRVDGKDVYLDLPLAPWEAALGTTVNIPTPAGSTLELKIPAGTAAGRKMRLKEKGIPSKEAGDLYVVPSIVLPGAETDAQKEAYQALEKVFDFKPRNHLKG
;
A
#
# COMPACT_ATOMS: atom_id res chain seq x y z
N MET A 1 20.16 -7.95 34.03
CA MET A 1 20.28 -7.33 32.68
C MET A 1 20.68 -5.87 32.85
N LYS A 2 21.18 -5.24 31.75
CA LYS A 2 21.60 -3.82 31.82
C LYS A 2 20.46 -2.93 31.28
N PHE A 3 20.22 -1.82 32.02
CA PHE A 3 19.24 -0.81 31.58
C PHE A 3 19.74 -0.10 30.33
N ARG A 4 18.82 0.09 29.34
CA ARG A 4 19.09 0.85 28.12
C ARG A 4 18.21 2.08 28.06
N ASP A 5 18.81 3.26 27.90
CA ASP A 5 18.05 4.50 27.75
C ASP A 5 17.66 4.70 26.28
N HIS A 6 16.40 4.42 25.98
CA HIS A 6 15.84 4.53 24.62
C HIS A 6 15.84 5.95 24.08
N TYR A 7 15.78 6.97 24.94
CA TYR A 7 15.90 8.36 24.51
C TYR A 7 17.33 8.69 24.07
N GLU A 8 18.32 8.19 24.82
CA GLU A 8 19.73 8.32 24.47
C GLU A 8 20.07 7.54 23.18
N THR A 9 19.51 6.32 23.02
CA THR A 9 19.65 5.51 21.81
C THR A 9 19.14 6.23 20.56
N LEU A 10 18.02 6.96 20.65
CA LEU A 10 17.50 7.76 19.55
C LEU A 10 18.14 9.16 19.45
N GLY A 11 18.90 9.58 20.45
CA GLY A 11 19.49 10.93 20.52
C GLY A 11 18.46 12.04 20.67
N VAL A 12 17.36 11.79 21.40
CA VAL A 12 16.28 12.75 21.64
C VAL A 12 16.10 13.03 23.13
N ALA A 13 15.55 14.19 23.49
CA ALA A 13 15.23 14.51 24.86
C ALA A 13 14.05 13.67 25.38
N ARG A 14 13.95 13.44 26.70
CA ARG A 14 12.83 12.70 27.32
C ARG A 14 11.47 13.35 27.09
N GLY A 15 11.44 14.67 26.87
CA GLY A 15 10.24 15.42 26.50
C GLY A 15 9.94 15.50 25.01
N ALA A 16 10.68 14.76 24.17
CA ALA A 16 10.50 14.81 22.72
C ALA A 16 9.08 14.41 22.29
N THR A 17 8.57 15.08 21.27
CA THR A 17 7.28 14.80 20.63
C THR A 17 7.36 13.52 19.80
N GLU A 18 6.22 12.91 19.51
CA GLU A 18 6.16 11.74 18.63
C GLU A 18 6.78 12.00 17.24
N ALA A 19 6.58 13.21 16.71
CA ALA A 19 7.17 13.63 15.45
C ALA A 19 8.70 13.66 15.48
N GLU A 20 9.30 14.15 16.57
CA GLU A 20 10.75 14.18 16.78
C GLU A 20 11.33 12.78 16.96
N ILE A 21 10.67 11.92 17.73
CA ILE A 21 11.03 10.51 17.90
C ILE A 21 11.04 9.80 16.54
N LYS A 22 9.99 9.98 15.75
CA LYS A 22 9.87 9.40 14.41
C LYS A 22 10.93 9.91 13.43
N ALA A 23 11.26 11.19 13.50
CA ALA A 23 12.31 11.79 12.66
C ALA A 23 13.70 11.25 13.02
N ALA A 24 14.01 11.15 14.32
CA ALA A 24 15.26 10.59 14.82
C ALA A 24 15.42 9.12 14.42
N TYR A 25 14.36 8.30 14.59
CA TYR A 25 14.34 6.92 14.16
C TYR A 25 14.67 6.78 12.66
N ARG A 26 13.96 7.53 11.79
CA ARG A 26 14.19 7.46 10.34
C ARG A 26 15.62 7.80 9.95
N LYS A 27 16.23 8.78 10.62
CA LYS A 27 17.62 9.18 10.38
C LYS A 27 18.60 8.06 10.75
N LEU A 28 18.43 7.47 11.95
CA LEU A 28 19.32 6.42 12.46
C LEU A 28 19.11 5.08 11.75
N ALA A 29 17.86 4.71 11.47
CA ALA A 29 17.53 3.51 10.72
C ALA A 29 18.15 3.53 9.31
N ARG A 30 18.15 4.69 8.64
CA ARG A 30 18.82 4.84 7.34
C ARG A 30 20.34 4.78 7.45
N LYS A 31 20.91 5.31 8.55
CA LYS A 31 22.37 5.29 8.81
C LYS A 31 22.89 3.88 9.09
N TYR A 32 22.15 3.07 9.83
CA TYR A 32 22.57 1.74 10.29
C TYR A 32 21.91 0.59 9.53
N HIS A 33 21.23 0.89 8.42
CA HIS A 33 20.57 -0.14 7.60
C HIS A 33 21.61 -1.14 7.04
N PRO A 34 21.38 -2.46 7.16
CA PRO A 34 22.36 -3.48 6.75
C PRO A 34 22.71 -3.44 5.25
N ASP A 35 21.80 -2.93 4.40
CA ASP A 35 22.10 -2.74 2.96
C ASP A 35 23.02 -1.56 2.68
N VAL A 36 23.03 -0.57 3.57
CA VAL A 36 23.78 0.69 3.38
C VAL A 36 25.07 0.73 4.21
N ASN A 37 25.06 0.16 5.42
CA ASN A 37 26.19 0.16 6.34
C ASN A 37 26.61 -1.29 6.67
N LYS A 38 27.82 -1.66 6.25
CA LYS A 38 28.42 -2.98 6.49
C LYS A 38 29.48 -2.97 7.59
N GLU A 39 29.56 -1.91 8.39
CA GLU A 39 30.50 -1.82 9.51
C GLU A 39 30.13 -2.82 10.61
N ALA A 40 31.13 -3.34 11.28
CA ALA A 40 30.93 -4.22 12.44
C ALA A 40 30.17 -3.45 13.55
N GLY A 41 29.01 -4.01 13.98
CA GLY A 41 28.14 -3.38 14.98
C GLY A 41 26.98 -2.55 14.41
N ALA A 42 26.92 -2.28 13.09
CA ALA A 42 25.81 -1.53 12.49
C ALA A 42 24.47 -2.26 12.65
N GLU A 43 24.49 -3.57 12.53
CA GLU A 43 23.30 -4.42 12.72
C GLU A 43 22.78 -4.37 14.16
N GLU A 44 23.68 -4.40 15.14
CA GLU A 44 23.31 -4.28 16.55
C GLU A 44 22.72 -2.90 16.87
N GLN A 45 23.35 -1.84 16.36
CA GLN A 45 22.81 -0.47 16.48
C GLN A 45 21.47 -0.31 15.76
N PHE A 46 21.26 -0.96 14.63
CA PHE A 46 19.99 -0.94 13.94
C PHE A 46 18.89 -1.61 14.78
N LYS A 47 19.18 -2.75 15.42
CA LYS A 47 18.28 -3.44 16.35
C LYS A 47 17.93 -2.56 17.55
N GLU A 48 18.93 -1.95 18.19
CA GLU A 48 18.74 -1.04 19.33
C GLU A 48 17.87 0.17 19.01
N VAL A 49 18.09 0.79 17.85
CA VAL A 49 17.28 1.90 17.34
C VAL A 49 15.83 1.47 17.05
N GLY A 50 15.64 0.26 16.53
CA GLY A 50 14.32 -0.34 16.30
C GLY A 50 13.55 -0.58 17.59
N GLU A 51 14.21 -1.16 18.61
CA GLU A 51 13.62 -1.39 19.94
C GLU A 51 13.24 -0.07 20.63
N ALA A 52 14.15 0.90 20.61
CA ALA A 52 13.89 2.22 21.20
C ALA A 52 12.68 2.91 20.57
N TYR A 53 12.56 2.83 19.24
CA TYR A 53 11.41 3.39 18.55
C TYR A 53 10.12 2.63 18.86
N ALA A 54 10.16 1.29 18.97
CA ALA A 54 8.98 0.48 19.28
C ALA A 54 8.38 0.80 20.64
N VAL A 55 9.24 1.14 21.63
CA VAL A 55 8.79 1.57 22.97
C VAL A 55 8.29 3.00 22.96
N LEU A 56 9.03 3.93 22.35
CA LEU A 56 8.76 5.37 22.47
C LEU A 56 7.68 5.90 21.52
N LYS A 57 7.33 5.17 20.44
CA LYS A 57 6.24 5.53 19.52
C LYS A 57 4.85 5.32 20.13
N ASP A 58 4.74 4.39 21.06
CA ASP A 58 3.49 3.99 21.70
C ASP A 58 3.34 4.73 23.02
N THR A 59 2.27 5.48 23.19
CA THR A 59 2.05 6.33 24.35
C THR A 59 1.97 5.53 25.65
N GLU A 60 1.43 4.32 25.63
CA GLU A 60 1.31 3.46 26.82
C GLU A 60 2.64 2.83 27.18
N LYS A 61 3.36 2.26 26.20
CA LYS A 61 4.69 1.69 26.39
C LYS A 61 5.69 2.76 26.87
N ARG A 62 5.60 3.95 26.28
CA ARG A 62 6.41 5.10 26.68
C ARG A 62 6.12 5.51 28.12
N ALA A 63 4.84 5.64 28.49
CA ALA A 63 4.45 6.00 29.87
C ALA A 63 4.91 4.96 30.89
N ALA A 64 4.81 3.67 30.56
CA ALA A 64 5.31 2.59 31.41
C ALA A 64 6.84 2.63 31.53
N TYR A 65 7.54 2.84 30.44
CA TYR A 65 8.99 2.98 30.38
C TYR A 65 9.46 4.20 31.17
N ASP A 66 8.81 5.35 31.04
CA ASP A 66 9.14 6.59 31.75
C ASP A 66 8.93 6.45 33.28
N ARG A 67 7.84 5.79 33.69
CA ARG A 67 7.57 5.51 35.10
C ARG A 67 8.66 4.65 35.73
N MET A 68 9.19 3.69 34.98
CA MET A 68 10.21 2.77 35.41
C MET A 68 11.62 3.38 35.31
N GLY A 69 11.87 4.14 34.22
CA GLY A 69 13.19 4.63 33.85
C GLY A 69 13.66 5.91 34.54
N ALA A 70 12.84 6.55 35.41
CA ALA A 70 13.14 7.85 36.01
C ALA A 70 14.41 7.86 36.87
N ASN A 71 14.82 6.73 37.44
CA ASN A 71 15.92 6.61 38.42
C ASN A 71 17.12 5.78 37.93
N TRP A 72 17.12 5.32 36.62
CA TRP A 72 18.16 4.43 36.10
C TRP A 72 19.01 5.12 35.05
N LYS A 73 20.32 4.80 35.06
CA LYS A 73 21.26 5.27 34.04
C LYS A 73 21.58 4.14 33.05
N ASN A 74 21.88 4.52 31.80
CA ASN A 74 22.28 3.60 30.78
C ASN A 74 23.45 2.71 31.22
N GLY A 75 23.32 1.39 31.04
CA GLY A 75 24.33 0.40 31.43
C GLY A 75 24.30 -0.08 32.89
N GLN A 76 23.40 0.41 33.74
CA GLN A 76 23.24 -0.10 35.12
C GLN A 76 22.57 -1.49 35.11
N ASP A 77 22.93 -2.30 36.13
CA ASP A 77 22.25 -3.58 36.35
C ASP A 77 20.81 -3.30 36.79
N PHE A 78 19.88 -3.82 35.99
CA PHE A 78 18.46 -3.57 36.10
C PHE A 78 17.67 -4.86 36.35
N THR A 79 16.78 -4.82 37.30
CA THR A 79 15.76 -5.85 37.55
C THR A 79 14.41 -5.15 37.62
N PRO A 80 13.44 -5.50 36.76
CA PRO A 80 12.12 -4.89 36.78
C PRO A 80 11.47 -5.11 38.15
N PRO A 81 10.87 -4.08 38.78
CA PRO A 81 10.07 -4.26 39.98
C PRO A 81 8.94 -5.29 39.73
N PRO A 82 8.58 -6.12 40.70
CA PRO A 82 7.37 -6.93 40.59
C PRO A 82 6.19 -6.00 40.38
N ASN A 83 5.31 -6.34 39.43
CA ASN A 83 4.10 -5.57 39.06
C ASN A 83 4.32 -4.23 38.37
N TRP A 84 5.49 -4.00 37.73
CA TRP A 84 5.76 -2.77 36.99
C TRP A 84 4.79 -2.52 35.81
N ASN A 85 4.17 -3.57 35.30
CA ASN A 85 3.21 -3.57 34.18
C ASN A 85 1.75 -3.68 34.61
N GLU A 86 1.45 -3.62 35.92
CA GLU A 86 0.06 -3.59 36.38
C GLU A 86 -0.65 -2.32 35.88
N GLY A 87 -1.75 -2.52 35.16
CA GLY A 87 -2.57 -1.45 34.58
C GLY A 87 -2.20 -1.04 33.16
N PHE A 88 -1.31 -1.78 32.49
CA PHE A 88 -1.00 -1.56 31.07
C PHE A 88 -1.34 -2.80 30.26
N GLU A 89 -2.29 -2.69 29.33
CA GLU A 89 -2.61 -3.72 28.33
C GLU A 89 -1.85 -3.40 27.05
N TYR A 90 -0.73 -4.10 26.80
CA TYR A 90 0.04 -3.95 25.58
C TYR A 90 -0.59 -4.78 24.47
N SER A 91 -1.10 -4.13 23.44
CA SER A 91 -1.47 -4.78 22.20
C SER A 91 -0.23 -5.05 21.36
N ASP A 92 0.17 -6.32 21.28
CA ASP A 92 1.37 -6.81 20.55
C ASP A 92 1.17 -6.88 19.03
N SER A 93 0.23 -6.11 18.47
CA SER A 93 -0.24 -6.31 17.11
C SER A 93 0.39 -5.43 16.04
N ASN A 94 1.54 -4.76 16.27
CA ASN A 94 2.14 -3.97 15.19
C ASN A 94 3.68 -3.98 15.12
N PHE A 95 4.29 -5.16 15.20
CA PHE A 95 5.66 -5.37 14.71
C PHE A 95 5.63 -5.82 13.24
N GLY A 96 4.87 -5.07 12.40
CA GLY A 96 4.78 -5.26 10.97
C GLY A 96 5.96 -4.61 10.25
N GLY A 97 7.06 -5.32 10.17
CA GLY A 97 8.25 -4.90 9.42
C GLY A 97 9.33 -5.96 9.49
N GLY A 98 9.13 -7.11 8.85
CA GLY A 98 10.15 -7.96 8.22
C GLY A 98 11.39 -8.42 8.99
N TYR A 99 11.48 -8.30 10.29
CA TYR A 99 12.61 -8.81 11.08
C TYR A 99 12.11 -9.55 12.32
N GLU A 100 11.77 -10.82 12.14
CA GLU A 100 11.78 -11.84 13.20
C GLU A 100 13.24 -12.21 13.47
N ALA A 101 13.98 -11.39 14.22
CA ALA A 101 15.31 -11.75 14.64
C ALA A 101 15.63 -11.10 15.98
N ASP A 102 15.84 -11.96 16.99
CA ASP A 102 16.54 -11.67 18.25
C ASP A 102 16.25 -10.29 18.87
N GLN A 103 15.13 -10.19 19.56
CA GLN A 103 14.85 -9.09 20.47
C GLN A 103 15.82 -9.19 21.66
N SER A 104 16.30 -8.05 22.17
CA SER A 104 17.24 -8.08 23.29
C SER A 104 16.59 -8.65 24.57
N GLU A 105 17.38 -9.31 25.43
CA GLU A 105 16.93 -9.78 26.75
C GLU A 105 16.21 -8.69 27.56
N PHE A 106 16.60 -7.45 27.35
CA PHE A 106 15.99 -6.29 27.98
C PHE A 106 14.56 -6.06 27.50
N PHE A 107 14.34 -6.11 26.20
CA PHE A 107 13.01 -5.94 25.60
C PHE A 107 12.09 -7.13 25.95
N GLU A 108 12.59 -8.37 25.82
CA GLU A 108 11.81 -9.56 26.18
C GLU A 108 11.40 -9.58 27.65
N SER A 109 12.26 -9.16 28.55
CA SER A 109 11.95 -9.14 29.97
C SER A 109 10.94 -8.08 30.36
N LEU A 110 10.90 -6.96 29.62
CA LEU A 110 9.96 -5.87 29.84
C LEU A 110 8.62 -6.09 29.14
N PHE A 111 8.65 -6.56 27.91
CA PHE A 111 7.47 -6.61 27.06
C PHE A 111 7.12 -8.03 26.52
N GLY A 112 8.01 -9.04 26.73
CA GLY A 112 7.87 -10.40 26.21
C GLY A 112 7.13 -11.39 27.11
N ARG A 113 6.69 -11.04 28.30
CA ARG A 113 6.11 -11.97 29.30
C ARG A 113 4.72 -12.51 28.98
N GLY A 114 4.19 -12.30 27.79
CA GLY A 114 2.92 -12.90 27.33
C GLY A 114 3.02 -14.37 26.88
N ARG A 115 4.22 -14.99 26.78
CA ARG A 115 4.39 -16.29 26.11
C ARG A 115 4.77 -17.52 26.96
N HIS A 116 5.14 -17.40 28.22
CA HIS A 116 5.48 -18.56 29.05
C HIS A 116 4.97 -18.45 30.48
N THR A 117 3.80 -19.01 30.74
CA THR A 117 3.52 -19.64 32.05
C THR A 117 2.80 -20.97 31.82
N GLN A 118 3.61 -22.02 31.66
CA GLN A 118 3.14 -23.39 31.91
C GLN A 118 3.48 -23.71 33.38
N GLY A 119 2.46 -24.01 34.14
CA GLY A 119 2.58 -24.74 35.40
C GLY A 119 2.31 -23.95 36.69
N GLY A 120 1.09 -24.06 37.22
CA GLY A 120 0.79 -23.67 38.61
C GLY A 120 -0.72 -23.52 38.85
N ARG A 121 -1.35 -24.59 39.37
CA ARG A 121 -2.73 -24.61 39.85
C ARG A 121 -2.99 -23.45 40.83
N SER A 122 -4.01 -22.64 40.63
CA SER A 122 -5.00 -22.32 41.67
C SER A 122 -6.20 -21.60 41.09
N GLY A 123 -7.35 -21.92 41.58
CA GLY A 123 -8.67 -21.68 41.07
C GLY A 123 -9.17 -20.25 41.07
N ASN A 124 -10.19 -20.09 40.24
CA ASN A 124 -11.33 -19.19 40.40
C ASN A 124 -11.08 -17.69 40.20
N ALA A 125 -10.97 -17.28 38.93
CA ALA A 125 -11.65 -16.07 38.43
C ALA A 125 -11.64 -16.14 36.90
N ARG A 126 -12.69 -16.72 36.31
CA ARG A 126 -13.01 -16.55 34.89
C ARG A 126 -13.54 -15.13 34.67
N GLN A 127 -12.71 -14.14 34.79
CA GLN A 127 -12.93 -12.86 34.13
C GLN A 127 -12.58 -13.08 32.66
N GLY A 128 -13.58 -13.06 31.80
CA GLY A 128 -13.41 -13.33 30.38
C GLY A 128 -12.39 -12.34 29.79
N MET A 129 -11.30 -12.88 29.27
CA MET A 129 -10.34 -12.11 28.49
C MET A 129 -11.06 -11.60 27.24
N ASN A 130 -11.16 -10.29 27.11
CA ASN A 130 -11.78 -9.63 25.97
C ASN A 130 -10.69 -9.24 24.99
N PHE A 131 -10.58 -9.97 23.88
CA PHE A 131 -9.64 -9.65 22.83
C PHE A 131 -10.39 -9.20 21.57
N LYS A 132 -9.97 -8.06 21.00
CA LYS A 132 -10.42 -7.66 19.66
C LYS A 132 -9.96 -8.72 18.65
N GLY A 133 -10.82 -9.06 17.70
CA GLY A 133 -10.50 -9.95 16.58
C GLY A 133 -9.36 -9.39 15.72
N GLN A 134 -8.65 -10.28 15.04
CA GLN A 134 -7.57 -9.90 14.14
C GLN A 134 -8.09 -9.12 12.93
N ASP A 135 -7.34 -8.11 12.52
CA ASP A 135 -7.61 -7.41 11.28
C ASP A 135 -7.16 -8.30 10.09
N HIS A 136 -7.96 -8.28 9.03
CA HIS A 136 -7.67 -9.03 7.81
C HIS A 136 -7.35 -8.09 6.66
N HIS A 137 -6.50 -8.54 5.74
CA HIS A 137 -6.13 -7.82 4.53
C HIS A 137 -6.44 -8.70 3.32
N ALA A 138 -7.08 -8.12 2.31
CA ALA A 138 -7.35 -8.78 1.05
C ALA A 138 -7.16 -7.80 -0.10
N LYS A 139 -6.82 -8.31 -1.28
CA LYS A 139 -6.73 -7.52 -2.51
C LYS A 139 -7.96 -7.80 -3.37
N ILE A 140 -8.56 -6.75 -3.91
CA ILE A 140 -9.71 -6.86 -4.80
C ILE A 140 -9.45 -6.12 -6.10
N LEU A 141 -9.98 -6.68 -7.19
CA LEU A 141 -9.99 -6.05 -8.50
C LEU A 141 -11.35 -5.42 -8.76
N ILE A 142 -11.35 -4.18 -9.20
CA ILE A 142 -12.55 -3.44 -9.59
C ILE A 142 -12.44 -2.96 -11.03
N ASP A 143 -13.57 -2.62 -11.64
CA ASP A 143 -13.57 -2.01 -12.96
C ASP A 143 -13.15 -0.54 -12.89
N LEU A 144 -12.41 -0.05 -13.89
CA LEU A 144 -12.01 1.34 -13.94
C LEU A 144 -13.22 2.30 -13.90
N ALA A 145 -14.35 1.89 -14.50
CA ALA A 145 -15.60 2.64 -14.47
C ALA A 145 -16.13 2.88 -13.03
N ASP A 146 -15.88 1.94 -12.11
CA ASP A 146 -16.30 2.07 -10.72
C ASP A 146 -15.56 3.22 -10.02
N ALA A 147 -14.29 3.44 -10.37
CA ALA A 147 -13.52 4.57 -9.85
C ALA A 147 -14.05 5.93 -10.35
N TYR A 148 -14.66 5.97 -11.54
CA TYR A 148 -15.24 7.21 -12.08
C TYR A 148 -16.62 7.51 -11.52
N ASN A 149 -17.45 6.48 -11.34
CA ASN A 149 -18.87 6.65 -11.02
C ASN A 149 -19.17 6.39 -9.53
N GLY A 150 -18.29 5.65 -8.84
CA GLY A 150 -18.62 4.96 -7.62
C GLY A 150 -19.48 3.73 -7.91
N ALA A 151 -19.42 2.72 -7.06
CA ALA A 151 -20.20 1.50 -7.22
C ALA A 151 -20.52 0.83 -5.89
N GLN A 152 -21.55 0.01 -5.87
CA GLN A 152 -21.76 -1.01 -4.83
C GLN A 152 -21.49 -2.37 -5.44
N ARG A 153 -20.61 -3.16 -4.81
CA ARG A 153 -20.22 -4.48 -5.29
C ARG A 153 -20.33 -5.50 -4.16
N THR A 154 -20.95 -6.62 -4.43
CA THR A 154 -20.91 -7.77 -3.54
C THR A 154 -19.66 -8.58 -3.85
N ILE A 155 -18.77 -8.70 -2.88
CA ILE A 155 -17.47 -9.39 -3.02
C ILE A 155 -17.53 -10.68 -2.22
N ALA A 156 -17.16 -11.80 -2.83
CA ALA A 156 -16.98 -13.07 -2.16
C ALA A 156 -15.52 -13.21 -1.72
N LEU A 157 -15.29 -13.29 -0.42
CA LEU A 157 -13.96 -13.49 0.17
C LEU A 157 -13.86 -14.84 0.82
N HIS A 158 -12.78 -15.53 0.58
CA HIS A 158 -12.43 -16.78 1.25
C HIS A 158 -11.59 -16.45 2.48
N MET A 159 -12.19 -16.55 3.66
CA MET A 159 -11.53 -16.20 4.92
C MET A 159 -11.24 -17.47 5.72
N PRO A 160 -10.02 -17.60 6.28
CA PRO A 160 -9.74 -18.70 7.20
C PRO A 160 -10.55 -18.50 8.49
N THR A 161 -11.31 -19.51 8.88
CA THR A 161 -12.03 -19.57 10.15
C THR A 161 -11.55 -20.76 10.93
N GLN A 162 -11.40 -20.60 12.24
CA GLN A 162 -11.05 -21.70 13.14
C GLN A 162 -12.29 -22.17 13.89
N ASP A 163 -12.55 -23.47 13.85
CA ASP A 163 -13.64 -24.07 14.62
C ASP A 163 -13.27 -24.20 16.11
N ALA A 164 -14.24 -24.59 16.94
CA ALA A 164 -14.04 -24.78 18.36
C ALA A 164 -12.99 -25.87 18.71
N ASN A 165 -12.61 -26.71 17.76
CA ASN A 165 -11.62 -27.78 17.89
C ASN A 165 -10.23 -27.38 17.37
N GLY A 166 -10.08 -26.12 16.90
CA GLY A 166 -8.81 -25.61 16.38
C GLY A 166 -8.54 -25.92 14.90
N HIS A 167 -9.48 -26.52 14.18
CA HIS A 167 -9.31 -26.79 12.75
C HIS A 167 -9.55 -25.51 11.95
N VAL A 168 -8.61 -25.19 11.07
CA VAL A 168 -8.73 -24.07 10.14
C VAL A 168 -9.53 -24.53 8.92
N SER A 169 -10.67 -23.91 8.70
CA SER A 169 -11.50 -24.09 7.50
C SER A 169 -11.58 -22.77 6.74
N THR A 170 -11.74 -22.83 5.42
CA THR A 170 -11.95 -21.64 4.60
C THR A 170 -13.45 -21.45 4.39
N GLN A 171 -13.98 -20.32 4.84
CA GLN A 171 -15.38 -19.98 4.67
C GLN A 171 -15.53 -18.86 3.63
N GLU A 172 -16.43 -19.08 2.66
CA GLU A 172 -16.82 -18.02 1.73
C GLU A 172 -17.75 -17.04 2.44
N ARG A 173 -17.37 -15.75 2.45
CA ARG A 173 -18.17 -14.68 3.01
C ARG A 173 -18.48 -13.64 1.94
N LYS A 174 -19.75 -13.36 1.72
CA LYS A 174 -20.21 -12.30 0.81
C LYS A 174 -20.36 -11.00 1.58
N LEU A 175 -19.72 -9.95 1.08
CA LEU A 175 -19.73 -8.62 1.68
C LEU A 175 -20.13 -7.58 0.63
N ASP A 176 -21.09 -6.72 1.00
CA ASP A 176 -21.45 -5.58 0.17
C ASP A 176 -20.49 -4.42 0.47
N VAL A 177 -19.75 -4.02 -0.56
CA VAL A 177 -18.71 -3.00 -0.46
C VAL A 177 -19.11 -1.80 -1.31
N SER A 178 -19.13 -0.64 -0.67
CA SER A 178 -19.31 0.63 -1.36
C SER A 178 -17.96 1.16 -1.82
N ILE A 179 -17.76 1.21 -3.13
CA ILE A 179 -16.55 1.73 -3.79
C ILE A 179 -16.76 3.23 -3.99
N PRO A 180 -15.98 4.09 -3.33
CA PRO A 180 -16.13 5.53 -3.48
C PRO A 180 -15.60 6.00 -4.83
N LYS A 181 -16.25 7.01 -5.39
CA LYS A 181 -15.75 7.72 -6.56
C LYS A 181 -14.37 8.30 -6.29
N GLY A 182 -13.45 8.12 -7.24
CA GLY A 182 -12.09 8.64 -7.14
C GLY A 182 -11.09 7.72 -6.43
N ILE A 183 -11.47 6.48 -6.16
CA ILE A 183 -10.55 5.49 -5.60
C ILE A 183 -9.45 5.15 -6.60
N LYS A 184 -8.24 4.89 -6.09
CA LYS A 184 -7.05 4.60 -6.90
C LYS A 184 -6.51 3.21 -6.58
N ALA A 185 -5.73 2.66 -7.50
CA ALA A 185 -4.94 1.46 -7.22
C ALA A 185 -4.01 1.66 -6.02
N GLY A 186 -3.86 0.63 -5.20
CA GLY A 186 -3.06 0.64 -3.96
C GLY A 186 -3.74 1.33 -2.76
N GLN A 187 -4.94 1.88 -2.90
CA GLN A 187 -5.68 2.40 -1.75
C GLN A 187 -6.37 1.28 -0.98
N ASN A 188 -6.40 1.43 0.35
CA ASN A 188 -7.10 0.50 1.24
C ASN A 188 -8.49 1.04 1.62
N LEU A 189 -9.51 0.21 1.42
CA LEU A 189 -10.85 0.44 1.90
C LEU A 189 -11.06 -0.34 3.20
N ARG A 190 -11.31 0.35 4.30
CA ARG A 190 -11.55 -0.27 5.60
C ARG A 190 -13.03 -0.61 5.77
N LEU A 191 -13.31 -1.85 6.05
CA LEU A 191 -14.62 -2.35 6.45
C LEU A 191 -14.58 -2.69 7.96
N ALA A 192 -15.12 -1.81 8.76
CA ALA A 192 -15.08 -1.93 10.21
C ALA A 192 -15.84 -3.18 10.69
N GLY A 193 -15.23 -3.94 11.61
CA GLY A 193 -15.84 -5.12 12.20
C GLY A 193 -16.02 -6.30 11.25
N GLN A 194 -15.38 -6.30 10.07
CA GLN A 194 -15.46 -7.37 9.07
C GLN A 194 -14.22 -8.28 9.06
N GLY A 195 -13.31 -8.13 10.02
CA GLY A 195 -12.16 -8.98 10.24
C GLY A 195 -12.47 -10.26 11.02
N GLY A 196 -11.47 -10.81 11.69
CA GLY A 196 -11.61 -12.00 12.52
C GLY A 196 -12.52 -11.80 13.74
N PRO A 197 -13.12 -12.87 14.27
CA PRO A 197 -13.97 -12.78 15.45
C PRO A 197 -13.13 -12.40 16.69
N GLY A 198 -13.68 -11.56 17.57
CA GLY A 198 -13.10 -11.28 18.87
C GLY A 198 -13.43 -12.38 19.89
N MET A 199 -12.72 -12.39 21.02
CA MET A 199 -12.99 -13.27 22.17
C MET A 199 -13.65 -12.50 23.29
N GLY A 200 -14.61 -13.14 23.99
CA GLY A 200 -15.35 -12.51 25.09
C GLY A 200 -16.24 -11.37 24.61
N SER A 201 -16.13 -10.19 25.19
CA SER A 201 -16.82 -8.96 24.76
C SER A 201 -15.96 -8.15 23.76
N GLY A 202 -14.80 -8.66 23.34
CA GLY A 202 -13.97 -8.03 22.31
C GLY A 202 -14.68 -8.03 20.96
N GLY A 203 -14.73 -6.87 20.30
CA GLY A 203 -15.33 -6.72 18.96
C GLY A 203 -14.53 -7.46 17.90
N ALA A 204 -15.16 -7.73 16.76
CA ALA A 204 -14.45 -8.24 15.58
C ALA A 204 -13.37 -7.26 15.11
N GLY A 205 -12.33 -7.78 14.47
CA GLY A 205 -11.32 -7.00 13.77
C GLY A 205 -11.90 -6.27 12.55
N ASP A 206 -11.06 -5.56 11.84
CA ASP A 206 -11.43 -4.85 10.63
C ASP A 206 -10.91 -5.60 9.39
N LEU A 207 -11.55 -5.39 8.26
CA LEU A 207 -11.09 -5.88 6.98
C LEU A 207 -10.58 -4.71 6.12
N TYR A 208 -9.36 -4.81 5.66
CA TYR A 208 -8.73 -3.85 4.75
C TYR A 208 -8.67 -4.45 3.36
N LEU A 209 -9.35 -3.80 2.41
CA LEU A 209 -9.38 -4.20 1.02
C LEU A 209 -8.45 -3.29 0.21
N GLU A 210 -7.31 -3.82 -0.22
CA GLU A 210 -6.44 -3.14 -1.18
C GLU A 210 -7.10 -3.17 -2.55
N ILE A 211 -7.31 -2.01 -3.13
CA ILE A 211 -7.96 -1.86 -4.43
C ILE A 211 -6.93 -1.95 -5.54
N ASP A 212 -7.26 -2.70 -6.59
CA ASP A 212 -6.56 -2.65 -7.86
C ASP A 212 -7.57 -2.72 -9.02
N PHE A 213 -7.13 -2.43 -10.25
CA PHE A 213 -8.01 -2.43 -11.41
C PHE A 213 -7.90 -3.73 -12.20
N HIS A 214 -9.03 -4.21 -12.73
CA HIS A 214 -9.00 -5.23 -13.76
C HIS A 214 -8.16 -4.76 -14.96
N PRO A 215 -7.36 -5.64 -15.58
CA PRO A 215 -6.72 -5.33 -16.85
C PRO A 215 -7.75 -4.83 -17.86
N ASN A 216 -7.49 -3.65 -18.44
CA ASN A 216 -8.41 -3.05 -19.41
C ASN A 216 -7.73 -3.02 -20.78
N PRO A 217 -8.40 -3.49 -21.86
CA PRO A 217 -7.81 -3.54 -23.20
C PRO A 217 -7.63 -2.15 -23.84
N ILE A 218 -8.34 -1.15 -23.34
CA ILE A 218 -8.40 0.19 -23.94
C ILE A 218 -7.60 1.19 -23.10
N TYR A 219 -7.64 1.05 -21.76
CA TYR A 219 -7.08 2.04 -20.85
C TYR A 219 -5.93 1.47 -20.04
N ARG A 220 -4.90 2.29 -19.86
CA ARG A 220 -3.83 2.09 -18.88
C ARG A 220 -3.93 3.16 -17.79
N VAL A 221 -3.73 2.78 -16.55
CA VAL A 221 -3.83 3.68 -15.40
C VAL A 221 -2.43 3.88 -14.79
N ASP A 222 -2.10 5.13 -14.49
CA ASP A 222 -0.87 5.50 -13.79
C ASP A 222 -1.23 6.52 -12.70
N GLY A 223 -1.31 6.05 -11.47
CA GLY A 223 -1.77 6.85 -10.34
C GLY A 223 -3.22 7.35 -10.52
N LYS A 224 -3.37 8.63 -10.84
CA LYS A 224 -4.68 9.26 -11.14
C LYS A 224 -4.90 9.51 -12.63
N ASP A 225 -3.86 9.37 -13.42
CA ASP A 225 -3.90 9.63 -14.85
C ASP A 225 -4.28 8.36 -15.61
N VAL A 226 -5.01 8.54 -16.70
CA VAL A 226 -5.48 7.46 -17.56
C VAL A 226 -4.97 7.66 -18.96
N TYR A 227 -4.55 6.59 -19.61
CA TYR A 227 -4.03 6.59 -20.97
C TYR A 227 -4.93 5.78 -21.88
N LEU A 228 -5.28 6.35 -23.01
CA LEU A 228 -6.05 5.71 -24.09
C LEU A 228 -5.16 5.62 -25.32
N ASP A 229 -4.87 4.40 -25.78
CA ASP A 229 -4.19 4.20 -27.05
C ASP A 229 -5.22 4.32 -28.20
N LEU A 230 -5.10 5.37 -29.02
CA LEU A 230 -6.04 5.69 -30.08
C LEU A 230 -5.48 5.26 -31.45
N PRO A 231 -6.02 4.21 -32.08
CA PRO A 231 -5.63 3.87 -33.42
C PRO A 231 -6.18 4.89 -34.44
N LEU A 232 -5.30 5.40 -35.29
CA LEU A 232 -5.61 6.33 -36.38
C LEU A 232 -5.16 5.75 -37.72
N ALA A 233 -5.94 5.96 -38.74
CA ALA A 233 -5.49 5.72 -40.10
C ALA A 233 -4.43 6.74 -40.54
N PRO A 234 -3.49 6.42 -41.45
CA PRO A 234 -2.45 7.35 -41.89
C PRO A 234 -3.00 8.70 -42.41
N TRP A 235 -4.11 8.69 -43.15
CA TRP A 235 -4.74 9.91 -43.64
C TRP A 235 -5.41 10.74 -42.54
N GLU A 236 -5.95 10.11 -41.50
CA GLU A 236 -6.49 10.83 -40.34
C GLU A 236 -5.38 11.57 -39.56
N ALA A 237 -4.23 10.90 -39.37
CA ALA A 237 -3.08 11.50 -38.74
C ALA A 237 -2.43 12.61 -39.58
N ALA A 238 -2.37 12.41 -40.89
CA ALA A 238 -1.75 13.38 -41.82
C ALA A 238 -2.61 14.60 -42.07
N LEU A 239 -3.91 14.41 -42.33
CA LEU A 239 -4.83 15.49 -42.74
C LEU A 239 -5.58 16.11 -41.55
N GLY A 240 -5.56 15.44 -40.40
CA GLY A 240 -6.39 15.80 -39.25
C GLY A 240 -7.82 15.26 -39.41
N THR A 241 -8.47 15.05 -38.31
CA THR A 241 -9.85 14.55 -38.25
C THR A 241 -10.49 14.87 -36.91
N THR A 242 -11.76 14.55 -36.78
CA THR A 242 -12.45 14.57 -35.49
C THR A 242 -12.98 13.16 -35.21
N VAL A 243 -12.62 12.60 -34.06
CA VAL A 243 -13.00 11.24 -33.69
C VAL A 243 -13.75 11.22 -32.37
N ASN A 244 -14.66 10.29 -32.24
CA ASN A 244 -15.35 10.03 -30.98
C ASN A 244 -14.58 8.99 -30.20
N ILE A 245 -14.14 9.32 -28.99
CA ILE A 245 -13.43 8.42 -28.09
C ILE A 245 -14.31 8.05 -26.89
N PRO A 246 -14.29 6.80 -26.44
CA PRO A 246 -14.94 6.42 -25.20
C PRO A 246 -14.17 7.02 -24.01
N THR A 247 -14.89 7.32 -22.94
CA THR A 247 -14.29 7.68 -21.65
C THR A 247 -14.48 6.57 -20.64
N PRO A 248 -13.60 6.42 -19.64
CA PRO A 248 -13.77 5.38 -18.60
C PRO A 248 -15.06 5.54 -17.79
N ALA A 249 -15.65 6.74 -17.78
CA ALA A 249 -16.95 7.01 -17.17
C ALA A 249 -18.14 6.43 -17.94
N GLY A 250 -17.92 5.87 -19.14
CA GLY A 250 -18.97 5.34 -20.00
C GLY A 250 -19.61 6.36 -20.96
N SER A 251 -19.11 7.59 -21.00
CA SER A 251 -19.54 8.62 -21.97
C SER A 251 -18.63 8.64 -23.18
N THR A 252 -19.07 9.31 -24.26
CA THR A 252 -18.28 9.56 -25.47
C THR A 252 -17.83 11.02 -25.49
N LEU A 253 -16.59 11.24 -25.91
CA LEU A 253 -16.01 12.57 -26.06
C LEU A 253 -15.54 12.76 -27.51
N GLU A 254 -15.91 13.89 -28.09
CA GLU A 254 -15.40 14.30 -29.41
C GLU A 254 -13.99 14.89 -29.26
N LEU A 255 -13.03 14.33 -29.99
CA LEU A 255 -11.63 14.75 -29.98
C LEU A 255 -11.18 15.19 -31.37
N LYS A 256 -10.71 16.43 -31.49
CA LYS A 256 -10.10 16.95 -32.71
C LYS A 256 -8.64 16.52 -32.79
N ILE A 257 -8.28 15.82 -33.83
CA ILE A 257 -6.92 15.40 -34.17
C ILE A 257 -6.33 16.42 -35.14
N PRO A 258 -5.26 17.15 -34.74
CA PRO A 258 -4.60 18.09 -35.64
C PRO A 258 -3.93 17.38 -36.83
N ALA A 259 -3.87 18.05 -37.97
CA ALA A 259 -3.10 17.58 -39.10
C ALA A 259 -1.61 17.44 -38.75
N GLY A 260 -0.95 16.39 -39.25
CA GLY A 260 0.43 16.08 -38.96
C GLY A 260 0.65 15.51 -37.55
N THR A 261 -0.37 14.87 -36.97
CA THR A 261 -0.26 14.21 -35.67
C THR A 261 0.70 13.04 -35.75
N ALA A 262 1.78 13.06 -34.97
CA ALA A 262 2.75 11.98 -34.90
C ALA A 262 2.28 10.87 -33.95
N ALA A 263 2.63 9.62 -34.27
CA ALA A 263 2.42 8.48 -33.36
C ALA A 263 3.14 8.70 -32.02
N GLY A 264 2.50 8.31 -30.93
CA GLY A 264 3.06 8.44 -29.58
C GLY A 264 2.97 9.83 -28.96
N ARG A 265 2.52 10.86 -29.70
CA ARG A 265 2.33 12.21 -29.17
C ARG A 265 1.15 12.22 -28.20
N LYS A 266 1.40 12.43 -26.93
CA LYS A 266 0.36 12.47 -25.89
C LYS A 266 -0.50 13.73 -26.04
N MET A 267 -1.80 13.58 -26.23
CA MET A 267 -2.79 14.64 -26.19
C MET A 267 -3.48 14.62 -24.84
N ARG A 268 -3.32 15.69 -24.06
CA ARG A 268 -3.83 15.80 -22.72
C ARG A 268 -5.26 16.34 -22.70
N LEU A 269 -6.16 15.60 -22.12
CA LEU A 269 -7.51 16.03 -21.79
C LEU A 269 -7.58 16.30 -20.28
N LYS A 270 -7.50 17.57 -19.92
CA LYS A 270 -7.38 18.01 -18.56
C LYS A 270 -8.59 17.60 -17.72
N GLU A 271 -8.35 17.12 -16.49
CA GLU A 271 -9.37 16.73 -15.52
C GLU A 271 -10.30 15.60 -16.00
N LYS A 272 -9.86 14.79 -16.98
CA LYS A 272 -10.61 13.63 -17.49
C LYS A 272 -10.07 12.28 -17.02
N GLY A 273 -9.05 12.27 -16.15
CA GLY A 273 -8.56 11.08 -15.44
C GLY A 273 -9.45 10.71 -14.25
N ILE A 274 -8.91 9.91 -13.32
CA ILE A 274 -9.67 9.46 -12.14
C ILE A 274 -10.09 10.69 -11.33
N PRO A 275 -11.41 10.85 -11.04
CA PRO A 275 -11.91 12.00 -10.31
C PRO A 275 -11.37 12.02 -8.88
N SER A 276 -10.93 13.18 -8.43
CA SER A 276 -10.49 13.40 -7.04
C SER A 276 -10.51 14.90 -6.75
N LYS A 277 -10.12 15.31 -5.52
CA LYS A 277 -9.93 16.73 -5.17
C LYS A 277 -9.02 17.45 -6.18
N GLU A 278 -7.98 16.74 -6.64
CA GLU A 278 -7.13 17.11 -7.77
C GLU A 278 -7.29 15.99 -8.82
N ALA A 279 -8.29 16.13 -9.70
CA ALA A 279 -8.57 15.15 -10.72
C ALA A 279 -7.32 14.84 -11.57
N GLY A 280 -7.21 13.58 -12.01
CA GLY A 280 -6.21 13.18 -12.98
C GLY A 280 -6.56 13.66 -14.39
N ASP A 281 -5.66 13.42 -15.33
CA ASP A 281 -5.85 13.72 -16.74
C ASP A 281 -6.05 12.44 -17.56
N LEU A 282 -6.75 12.59 -18.69
CA LEU A 282 -6.80 11.53 -19.71
C LEU A 282 -5.83 11.88 -20.83
N TYR A 283 -4.86 11.03 -21.05
CA TYR A 283 -3.90 11.15 -22.13
C TYR A 283 -4.29 10.23 -23.29
N VAL A 284 -4.60 10.83 -24.43
CA VAL A 284 -4.82 10.09 -25.67
C VAL A 284 -3.51 9.98 -26.42
N VAL A 285 -3.10 8.75 -26.71
CA VAL A 285 -1.83 8.42 -27.37
C VAL A 285 -2.13 7.84 -28.77
N PRO A 286 -1.97 8.63 -29.84
CA PRO A 286 -2.19 8.15 -31.20
C PRO A 286 -1.22 7.03 -31.57
N SER A 287 -1.75 5.98 -32.17
CA SER A 287 -1.01 4.93 -32.85
C SER A 287 -1.45 4.88 -34.32
N ILE A 288 -0.52 4.85 -35.27
CA ILE A 288 -0.87 4.81 -36.68
C ILE A 288 -0.98 3.36 -37.10
N VAL A 289 -2.16 2.98 -37.58
CA VAL A 289 -2.46 1.62 -38.04
C VAL A 289 -2.58 1.66 -39.56
N LEU A 290 -1.76 0.85 -40.24
CA LEU A 290 -1.81 0.72 -41.69
C LEU A 290 -2.92 -0.25 -42.10
N PRO A 291 -3.84 0.12 -42.99
CA PRO A 291 -4.76 -0.84 -43.59
C PRO A 291 -4.00 -1.85 -44.47
N GLY A 292 -4.49 -3.08 -44.50
CA GLY A 292 -3.93 -4.12 -45.38
C GLY A 292 -4.04 -3.76 -46.86
N ALA A 293 -3.15 -4.33 -47.69
CA ALA A 293 -3.18 -4.20 -49.14
C ALA A 293 -3.50 -5.57 -49.76
N GLU A 294 -4.76 -5.97 -49.69
CA GLU A 294 -5.23 -7.29 -50.17
C GLU A 294 -5.58 -7.27 -51.66
N THR A 295 -6.22 -6.20 -52.14
CA THR A 295 -6.63 -6.03 -53.52
C THR A 295 -5.57 -5.30 -54.35
N ASP A 296 -5.59 -5.49 -55.67
CA ASP A 296 -4.67 -4.81 -56.58
C ASP A 296 -4.85 -3.28 -56.52
N ALA A 297 -6.09 -2.81 -56.43
CA ALA A 297 -6.38 -1.39 -56.28
C ALA A 297 -5.75 -0.79 -54.98
N GLN A 298 -5.74 -1.55 -53.90
CA GLN A 298 -5.09 -1.12 -52.63
C GLN A 298 -3.57 -1.07 -52.79
N LYS A 299 -2.96 -2.04 -53.45
CA LYS A 299 -1.53 -2.04 -53.77
C LYS A 299 -1.13 -0.85 -54.64
N GLU A 300 -1.93 -0.58 -55.69
CA GLU A 300 -1.73 0.59 -56.57
C GLU A 300 -1.80 1.90 -55.78
N ALA A 301 -2.74 2.03 -54.84
CA ALA A 301 -2.86 3.21 -53.97
C ALA A 301 -1.58 3.41 -53.14
N TYR A 302 -1.02 2.36 -52.52
CA TYR A 302 0.24 2.44 -51.79
C TYR A 302 1.43 2.78 -52.70
N GLN A 303 1.49 2.21 -53.92
CA GLN A 303 2.53 2.55 -54.90
C GLN A 303 2.43 4.01 -55.36
N ALA A 304 1.20 4.51 -55.55
CA ALA A 304 0.98 5.91 -55.85
C ALA A 304 1.45 6.83 -54.72
N LEU A 305 1.15 6.46 -53.48
CA LEU A 305 1.63 7.18 -52.28
C LEU A 305 3.16 7.21 -52.22
N GLU A 306 3.83 6.08 -52.47
CA GLU A 306 5.30 5.99 -52.49
C GLU A 306 5.92 6.91 -53.54
N LYS A 307 5.31 6.99 -54.72
CA LYS A 307 5.80 7.84 -55.81
C LYS A 307 5.65 9.33 -55.55
N VAL A 308 4.62 9.72 -54.79
CA VAL A 308 4.35 11.13 -54.47
C VAL A 308 5.23 11.65 -53.37
N PHE A 309 5.61 10.80 -52.38
CA PHE A 309 6.38 11.22 -51.24
C PHE A 309 7.85 10.70 -51.33
N ASP A 310 8.84 11.57 -51.37
CA ASP A 310 10.27 11.21 -51.13
C ASP A 310 10.51 11.02 -49.61
N PHE A 311 9.83 10.01 -49.03
CA PHE A 311 9.88 9.77 -47.59
C PHE A 311 10.81 8.60 -47.27
N LYS A 312 11.86 8.90 -46.54
CA LYS A 312 12.90 7.96 -46.13
C LYS A 312 12.92 7.78 -44.61
N PRO A 313 12.04 6.97 -44.04
CA PRO A 313 11.86 6.89 -42.55
C PRO A 313 13.10 6.42 -41.80
N ARG A 314 14.07 5.80 -42.48
CA ARG A 314 15.29 5.26 -41.87
C ARG A 314 16.53 6.15 -42.02
N ASN A 315 16.40 7.40 -42.48
CA ASN A 315 17.57 8.29 -42.65
C ASN A 315 18.34 8.53 -41.35
N HIS A 316 17.67 8.51 -40.20
CA HIS A 316 18.28 8.68 -38.88
C HIS A 316 19.04 7.42 -38.39
N LEU A 317 18.90 6.27 -39.06
CA LEU A 317 19.63 5.03 -38.69
C LEU A 317 20.98 4.92 -39.41
N LYS A 318 21.28 5.86 -40.29
CA LYS A 318 22.60 5.92 -40.93
C LYS A 318 23.55 6.62 -39.95
N GLY A 319 24.29 5.81 -39.14
CA GLY A 319 25.47 6.24 -38.37
C GLY A 319 26.68 6.36 -39.26
#